data_e58e52700894288ee9f195f9d2687932
#
_entry.id   e58e52700894288ee9f195f9d2687932
#
_cell.length_a   1.000
_cell.length_b   1.000
_cell.length_c   1.000
_cell.angle_alpha   90.00
_cell.angle_beta   90.00
_cell.angle_gamma   90.00
#
_symmetry.space_group_name_H-M   'P 1'
#
loop_
_entity.id
_entity.type
_entity.pdbx_description
1 polymer ?
#
loop_
_entity_poly.entity_id
_entity_poly.type
_entity_poly.pdbx_seq_one_letter_code
_entity_poly.pdbx_strand_id
1 'polypeptide(L)'
;MIEQLGQVMLYVDNQEQAKSFWTEKMGFVVISDEDHGMRVITIAPTEAAQTSIVLHDKQLIAKMQQELNLKTPSLLFYSSELDELYEKLKGLKVTVGELVTMPFGKVFNFADDEGNYFAIVEK
;
A
#
# COMPACT_ATOMS: atom_id res chain seq x y z
N MET A 1 20.98 -16.05 -8.46
CA MET A 1 20.82 -14.65 -8.95
C MET A 1 19.47 -14.11 -8.52
N ILE A 2 19.41 -12.83 -8.20
CA ILE A 2 18.14 -12.19 -7.85
C ILE A 2 17.34 -12.01 -9.15
N GLU A 3 16.04 -12.32 -9.12
CA GLU A 3 15.21 -12.30 -10.32
C GLU A 3 14.15 -11.18 -10.32
N GLN A 4 13.69 -10.75 -9.16
CA GLN A 4 12.66 -9.72 -9.10
C GLN A 4 12.47 -9.20 -7.67
N LEU A 5 11.77 -8.07 -7.56
CA LEU A 5 11.26 -7.59 -6.29
C LEU A 5 9.93 -8.30 -6.03
N GLY A 6 9.91 -9.24 -5.08
CA GLY A 6 8.74 -10.06 -4.82
C GLY A 6 7.72 -9.40 -3.92
N GLN A 7 8.16 -8.94 -2.77
CA GLN A 7 7.26 -8.38 -1.75
C GLN A 7 7.87 -7.16 -1.09
N VAL A 8 6.99 -6.25 -0.69
CA VAL A 8 7.32 -5.08 0.12
C VAL A 8 6.61 -5.23 1.46
N MET A 9 7.33 -5.03 2.56
CA MET A 9 6.75 -5.16 3.89
C MET A 9 6.22 -3.82 4.38
N LEU A 10 4.95 -3.80 4.79
CA LEU A 10 4.32 -2.64 5.38
C LEU A 10 3.91 -2.99 6.81
N TYR A 11 4.52 -2.29 7.76
CA TYR A 11 4.30 -2.56 9.18
C TYR A 11 3.21 -1.61 9.69
N VAL A 12 2.11 -2.19 10.16
CA VAL A 12 0.90 -1.43 10.49
C VAL A 12 0.52 -1.66 11.96
N ASP A 13 -0.16 -0.66 12.53
CA ASP A 13 -0.63 -0.75 13.91
C ASP A 13 -1.93 -1.56 14.02
N ASN A 14 -2.74 -1.55 12.96
CA ASN A 14 -4.00 -2.29 12.92
C ASN A 14 -4.16 -2.98 11.56
N GLN A 15 -3.88 -4.28 11.52
CA GLN A 15 -3.92 -5.06 10.27
C GLN A 15 -5.32 -5.12 9.65
N GLU A 16 -6.38 -5.19 10.47
CA GLU A 16 -7.73 -5.27 9.94
C GLU A 16 -8.16 -3.96 9.27
N GLN A 17 -7.85 -2.83 9.89
CA GLN A 17 -8.12 -1.53 9.29
C GLN A 17 -7.31 -1.30 8.02
N ALA A 18 -6.03 -1.70 8.03
CA ALA A 18 -5.18 -1.59 6.85
C ALA A 18 -5.73 -2.43 5.71
N LYS A 19 -6.11 -3.68 5.99
CA LYS A 19 -6.73 -4.55 5.00
C LYS A 19 -7.97 -3.91 4.39
N SER A 20 -8.86 -3.35 5.23
CA SER A 20 -10.07 -2.69 4.75
C SER A 20 -9.76 -1.48 3.88
N PHE A 21 -8.80 -0.66 4.28
CA PHE A 21 -8.41 0.51 3.51
C PHE A 21 -7.91 0.12 2.12
N TRP A 22 -6.95 -0.80 2.06
CA TRP A 22 -6.32 -1.16 0.80
C TRP A 22 -7.27 -1.89 -0.15
N THR A 23 -8.19 -2.70 0.39
CA THR A 23 -9.15 -3.44 -0.45
C THR A 23 -10.37 -2.59 -0.81
N GLU A 24 -11.01 -1.96 0.16
CA GLU A 24 -12.27 -1.26 -0.06
C GLU A 24 -12.09 0.11 -0.72
N LYS A 25 -11.02 0.83 -0.38
CA LYS A 25 -10.78 2.17 -0.93
C LYS A 25 -9.82 2.17 -2.10
N MET A 26 -8.72 1.43 -1.99
CA MET A 26 -7.70 1.41 -3.03
C MET A 26 -7.94 0.35 -4.11
N GLY A 27 -8.87 -0.57 -3.89
CA GLY A 27 -9.21 -1.58 -4.88
C GLY A 27 -8.22 -2.73 -4.99
N PHE A 28 -7.35 -2.92 -4.01
CA PHE A 28 -6.42 -4.05 -3.98
C PHE A 28 -7.17 -5.35 -3.71
N VAL A 29 -6.55 -6.45 -4.10
CA VAL A 29 -7.07 -7.78 -3.81
C VAL A 29 -6.25 -8.45 -2.72
N VAL A 30 -6.89 -9.31 -1.92
CA VAL A 30 -6.21 -10.12 -0.93
C VAL A 30 -5.68 -11.36 -1.61
N ILE A 31 -4.36 -11.53 -1.62
CA ILE A 31 -3.72 -12.74 -2.14
C ILE A 31 -3.79 -13.84 -1.08
N SER A 32 -3.50 -13.51 0.17
CA SER A 32 -3.60 -14.44 1.28
C SER A 32 -3.78 -13.69 2.59
N ASP A 33 -4.43 -14.33 3.55
CA ASP A 33 -4.62 -13.79 4.90
C ASP A 33 -4.58 -15.00 5.84
N GLU A 34 -3.44 -15.24 6.43
CA GLU A 34 -3.19 -16.44 7.21
C GLU A 34 -2.67 -16.10 8.59
N ASP A 35 -3.03 -16.92 9.58
CA ASP A 35 -2.58 -16.77 10.96
C ASP A 35 -2.10 -18.12 11.49
N HIS A 36 -0.79 -18.25 11.58
CA HIS A 36 -0.13 -19.43 12.13
C HIS A 36 0.62 -19.04 13.41
N GLY A 37 -0.07 -18.30 14.29
CA GLY A 37 0.52 -17.70 15.48
C GLY A 37 0.92 -16.25 15.25
N MET A 38 1.03 -15.84 13.98
CA MET A 38 1.29 -14.48 13.56
C MET A 38 0.51 -14.25 12.29
N ARG A 39 -0.39 -13.25 12.30
CA ARG A 39 -1.20 -12.93 11.12
C ARG A 39 -0.39 -12.23 10.05
N VAL A 40 -0.43 -12.75 8.85
CA VAL A 40 0.26 -12.20 7.69
C VAL A 40 -0.76 -12.01 6.57
N ILE A 41 -0.94 -10.77 6.12
CA ILE A 41 -1.89 -10.44 5.07
C ILE A 41 -1.11 -9.96 3.84
N THR A 42 -1.28 -10.66 2.72
CA THR A 42 -0.65 -10.28 1.46
C THR A 42 -1.70 -9.69 0.53
N ILE A 43 -1.44 -8.49 0.04
CA ILE A 43 -2.32 -7.77 -0.86
C ILE A 43 -1.55 -7.36 -2.12
N ALA A 44 -2.28 -7.12 -3.20
CA ALA A 44 -1.67 -6.67 -4.46
C ALA A 44 -2.68 -5.84 -5.24
N PRO A 45 -2.21 -4.96 -6.17
CA PRO A 45 -3.13 -4.19 -7.02
C PRO A 45 -4.04 -5.08 -7.86
N THR A 46 -3.51 -6.22 -8.34
CA THR A 46 -4.27 -7.23 -9.08
C THR A 46 -3.75 -8.62 -8.72
N GLU A 47 -4.51 -9.65 -9.05
CA GLU A 47 -4.08 -11.04 -8.79
C GLU A 47 -2.83 -11.43 -9.58
N ALA A 48 -2.62 -10.79 -10.73
CA ALA A 48 -1.48 -11.08 -11.60
C ALA A 48 -0.25 -10.23 -11.31
N ALA A 49 -0.30 -9.36 -10.30
CA ALA A 49 0.82 -8.49 -9.97
C ALA A 49 2.05 -9.30 -9.54
N GLN A 50 3.22 -8.93 -10.04
CA GLN A 50 4.47 -9.60 -9.70
C GLN A 50 5.00 -9.19 -8.33
N THR A 51 4.68 -7.97 -7.89
CA THR A 51 5.07 -7.45 -6.58
C THR A 51 3.83 -7.28 -5.73
N SER A 52 3.89 -7.79 -4.51
CA SER A 52 2.80 -7.65 -3.55
C SER A 52 3.26 -6.91 -2.30
N ILE A 53 2.31 -6.50 -1.49
CA ILE A 53 2.56 -5.84 -0.21
C ILE A 53 2.10 -6.77 0.89
N VAL A 54 2.94 -6.94 1.91
CA VAL A 54 2.61 -7.74 3.07
C VAL A 54 2.33 -6.82 4.25
N LEU A 55 1.15 -6.94 4.84
CA LEU A 55 0.76 -6.18 6.02
C LEU A 55 1.14 -6.98 7.26
N HIS A 56 2.13 -6.48 8.00
CA HIS A 56 2.60 -7.08 9.24
C HIS A 56 2.15 -6.27 10.45
N ASP A 57 1.93 -6.96 11.56
CA ASP A 57 1.67 -6.32 12.84
C ASP A 57 2.98 -5.70 13.34
N LYS A 58 3.05 -4.38 13.31
CA LYS A 58 4.24 -3.63 13.67
C LYS A 58 4.74 -3.94 15.08
N GLN A 59 3.82 -4.00 16.03
CA GLN A 59 4.19 -4.24 17.43
C GLN A 59 4.78 -5.64 17.63
N LEU A 60 4.19 -6.63 16.97
CA LEU A 60 4.68 -8.00 17.07
C LEU A 60 6.07 -8.15 16.44
N ILE A 61 6.27 -7.58 15.26
CA ILE A 61 7.57 -7.63 14.59
C ILE A 61 8.63 -6.89 15.39
N ALA A 62 8.28 -5.75 16.00
CA ALA A 62 9.22 -4.98 16.82
C ALA A 62 9.73 -5.80 18.02
N LYS A 63 8.88 -6.65 18.58
CA LYS A 63 9.27 -7.53 19.70
C LYS A 63 10.18 -8.67 19.24
N MET A 64 9.97 -9.17 18.02
CA MET A 64 10.71 -10.32 17.49
C MET A 64 12.04 -9.93 16.87
N GLN A 65 12.12 -8.77 16.25
CA GLN A 65 13.29 -8.32 15.51
C GLN A 65 13.56 -6.85 15.81
N GLN A 66 14.18 -6.59 16.94
CA GLN A 66 14.38 -5.24 17.45
C GLN A 66 15.25 -4.35 16.56
N GLU A 67 16.13 -4.95 15.76
CA GLU A 67 17.04 -4.20 14.90
C GLU A 67 16.45 -3.89 13.52
N LEU A 68 15.28 -4.43 13.21
CA LEU A 68 14.65 -4.24 11.90
C LEU A 68 14.08 -2.82 11.78
N ASN A 69 14.31 -2.21 10.62
CA ASN A 69 13.71 -0.90 10.33
C ASN A 69 12.25 -1.09 9.95
N LEU A 70 11.35 -0.63 10.82
CA LEU A 70 9.89 -0.77 10.61
C LEU A 70 9.24 0.49 10.06
N LYS A 71 10.04 1.44 9.57
CA LYS A 71 9.50 2.67 8.98
C LYS A 71 8.78 2.35 7.68
N THR A 72 7.80 3.20 7.36
CA THR A 72 7.02 3.05 6.14
C THR A 72 7.89 3.31 4.92
N PRO A 73 7.91 2.38 3.95
CA PRO A 73 8.69 2.59 2.73
C PRO A 73 8.07 3.65 1.84
N SER A 74 8.89 4.27 1.01
CA SER A 74 8.40 5.17 -0.04
C SER A 74 7.95 4.31 -1.22
N LEU A 75 6.68 4.40 -1.60
CA LEU A 75 6.11 3.62 -2.69
C LEU A 75 5.48 4.53 -3.72
N LEU A 76 5.65 4.18 -4.98
CA LEU A 76 5.06 4.87 -6.11
C LEU A 76 4.26 3.85 -6.93
N PHE A 77 2.98 4.14 -7.11
CA PHE A 77 2.09 3.30 -7.90
C PHE A 77 1.82 3.94 -9.26
N TYR A 78 1.45 3.13 -10.23
CA TYR A 78 1.06 3.61 -11.56
C TYR A 78 -0.44 3.44 -11.78
N SER A 79 -1.06 4.40 -12.46
CA SER A 79 -2.44 4.28 -12.88
C SER A 79 -2.60 4.85 -14.29
N SER A 80 -3.24 4.08 -15.17
CA SER A 80 -3.59 4.55 -16.51
C SER A 80 -4.85 5.42 -16.52
N GLU A 81 -5.54 5.52 -15.38
CA GLU A 81 -6.78 6.27 -15.22
C GLU A 81 -6.67 7.22 -14.03
N LEU A 82 -5.59 8.01 -14.01
CA LEU A 82 -5.23 8.80 -12.83
C LEU A 82 -6.31 9.81 -12.43
N ASP A 83 -6.87 10.54 -13.39
CA ASP A 83 -7.88 11.57 -13.09
C ASP A 83 -9.13 10.95 -12.48
N GLU A 84 -9.60 9.83 -13.03
CA GLU A 84 -10.76 9.11 -12.51
C GLU A 84 -10.48 8.56 -11.11
N LEU A 85 -9.29 8.00 -10.91
CA LEU A 85 -8.87 7.48 -9.61
C LEU A 85 -8.85 8.59 -8.56
N TYR A 86 -8.29 9.75 -8.92
CA TYR A 86 -8.22 10.90 -8.05
C TYR A 86 -9.61 11.30 -7.54
N GLU A 87 -10.57 11.44 -8.45
CA GLU A 87 -11.94 11.81 -8.09
C GLU A 87 -12.63 10.71 -7.25
N LYS A 88 -12.39 9.45 -7.60
CA LYS A 88 -12.93 8.32 -6.86
C LYS A 88 -12.43 8.31 -5.41
N LEU A 89 -11.13 8.51 -5.20
CA LEU A 89 -10.54 8.52 -3.87
C LEU A 89 -11.06 9.68 -3.04
N LYS A 90 -11.25 10.84 -3.65
CA LYS A 90 -11.88 11.98 -2.97
C LYS A 90 -13.31 11.65 -2.53
N GLY A 91 -14.08 11.01 -3.40
CA GLY A 91 -15.44 10.57 -3.10
C GLY A 91 -15.50 9.55 -1.97
N LEU A 92 -14.49 8.72 -1.83
CA LEU A 92 -14.36 7.74 -0.75
C LEU A 92 -13.76 8.34 0.51
N LYS A 93 -13.48 9.65 0.49
CA LYS A 93 -12.91 10.40 1.61
C LYS A 93 -11.51 9.96 2.00
N VAL A 94 -10.75 9.47 1.03
CA VAL A 94 -9.32 9.23 1.20
C VAL A 94 -8.62 10.59 1.20
N THR A 95 -7.66 10.78 2.09
CA THR A 95 -6.86 11.99 2.09
C THR A 95 -5.96 12.00 0.86
N VAL A 96 -6.16 12.96 -0.03
CA VAL A 96 -5.34 13.12 -1.24
C VAL A 96 -4.76 14.51 -1.29
N GLY A 97 -3.54 14.63 -1.84
CA GLY A 97 -2.92 15.92 -2.10
C GLY A 97 -3.40 16.51 -3.40
N GLU A 98 -2.76 17.58 -3.85
CA GLU A 98 -3.08 18.20 -5.11
C GLU A 98 -2.63 17.34 -6.29
N LEU A 99 -3.41 17.37 -7.36
CA LEU A 99 -3.04 16.76 -8.63
C LEU A 99 -2.05 17.69 -9.34
N VAL A 100 -0.82 17.24 -9.48
CA VAL A 100 0.28 18.06 -10.01
C VAL A 100 0.79 17.49 -11.32
N THR A 101 1.02 18.36 -12.31
CA THR A 101 1.62 17.96 -13.58
C THR A 101 3.14 18.10 -13.47
N MET A 102 3.84 16.99 -13.68
CA MET A 102 5.30 16.90 -13.66
C MET A 102 5.78 16.55 -15.07
N PRO A 103 7.09 16.69 -15.36
CA PRO A 103 7.61 16.35 -16.70
C PRO A 103 7.34 14.88 -17.10
N PHE A 104 7.24 13.98 -16.13
CA PHE A 104 7.00 12.55 -16.37
C PHE A 104 5.52 12.16 -16.33
N GLY A 105 4.61 13.11 -16.14
CA GLY A 105 3.17 12.88 -16.06
C GLY A 105 2.55 13.47 -14.81
N LYS A 106 1.25 13.30 -14.67
CA LYS A 106 0.53 13.78 -13.49
C LYS A 106 0.78 12.86 -12.31
N VAL A 107 0.79 13.43 -11.12
CA VAL A 107 1.04 12.70 -9.89
C VAL A 107 0.22 13.31 -8.75
N PHE A 108 -0.20 12.49 -7.81
CA PHE A 108 -0.74 12.96 -6.53
C PHE A 108 -0.34 11.99 -5.41
N ASN A 109 -0.34 12.51 -4.19
CA ASN A 109 -0.09 11.71 -2.99
C ASN A 109 -1.40 11.40 -2.31
N PHE A 110 -1.44 10.27 -1.63
CA PHE A 110 -2.56 9.90 -0.77
C PHE A 110 -2.04 9.37 0.56
N ALA A 111 -2.87 9.45 1.59
CA ALA A 111 -2.55 8.88 2.89
C ALA A 111 -3.36 7.61 3.10
N ASP A 112 -2.73 6.59 3.69
CA ASP A 112 -3.45 5.39 4.09
C ASP A 112 -4.19 5.63 5.42
N ASP A 113 -4.79 4.57 5.98
CA ASP A 113 -5.57 4.64 7.20
C ASP A 113 -4.77 5.04 8.44
N GLU A 114 -3.44 4.92 8.38
CA GLU A 114 -2.55 5.28 9.49
C GLU A 114 -1.78 6.58 9.22
N GLY A 115 -2.13 7.30 8.18
CA GLY A 115 -1.50 8.57 7.86
C GLY A 115 -0.17 8.46 7.13
N ASN A 116 0.14 7.30 6.56
CA ASN A 116 1.34 7.12 5.74
C ASN A 116 1.06 7.57 4.32
N TYR A 117 2.01 8.29 3.72
CA TYR A 117 1.83 8.85 2.38
C TYR A 117 2.53 8.02 1.31
N PHE A 118 1.84 7.85 0.21
CA PHE A 118 2.33 7.17 -0.99
C PHE A 118 1.95 8.01 -2.20
N ALA A 119 2.59 7.76 -3.33
CA ALA A 119 2.34 8.51 -4.56
C ALA A 119 1.74 7.62 -5.64
N ILE A 120 0.92 8.21 -6.48
CA ILE A 120 0.41 7.56 -7.69
C ILE A 120 0.74 8.47 -8.87
N VAL A 121 1.36 7.91 -9.89
CA VAL A 121 1.72 8.64 -11.09
C VAL A 121 1.03 8.04 -12.30
N GLU A 122 0.76 8.89 -13.26
CA GLU A 122 0.17 8.53 -14.54
C GLU A 122 1.08 7.55 -15.30
N LYS A 123 0.49 6.46 -15.75
CA LYS A 123 1.22 5.43 -16.50
C LYS A 123 1.37 5.82 -17.97
#